data_c2886c31a564309e509f0e69e339e358
#
_entry.id   c2886c31a564309e509f0e69e339e358
#
_cell.length_a   1.000
_cell.length_b   1.000
_cell.length_c   1.000
_cell.angle_alpha   90.00
_cell.angle_beta   90.00
_cell.angle_gamma   90.00
#
_symmetry.space_group_name_H-M   'P 1'
#
loop_
_entity.id
_entity.type
_entity.pdbx_description
1 polymer ?
#
loop_
_entity_poly.entity_id
_entity_poly.type
_entity_poly.pdbx_seq_one_letter_code
_entity_poly.pdbx_strand_id
1 'polypeptide(L)'
;MNELLKSGLITALFTIVILVVFVVAYWAFRGFLPGSKVVEQPLPTPNDIDGTTAHFKLYGVKWCPYSAEAKEKMQSFEGIVKQNTYGGKHVVIEFIDCESQKDECSLYKIVAYPTYKLVTSIKMFEYMGPPSTETYRTFLVSALGKEEPIQ
;
A
#
# COMPACT_ATOMS: atom_id res chain seq x y z
N MET A 1 -22.78 8.74 -52.62
CA MET A 1 -22.89 7.81 -51.47
C MET A 1 -21.57 7.54 -50.77
N ASN A 2 -20.41 7.60 -51.42
CA ASN A 2 -19.12 7.32 -50.81
C ASN A 2 -18.50 8.45 -49.94
N GLU A 3 -18.81 9.72 -50.23
CA GLU A 3 -18.24 10.86 -49.50
C GLU A 3 -18.87 11.05 -48.10
N LEU A 4 -20.17 10.84 -47.99
CA LEU A 4 -20.89 10.88 -46.68
C LEU A 4 -20.44 9.74 -45.77
N LEU A 5 -20.19 8.54 -46.30
CA LEU A 5 -19.65 7.42 -45.52
C LEU A 5 -18.23 7.70 -45.05
N LYS A 6 -17.38 8.27 -45.90
CA LYS A 6 -15.99 8.64 -45.52
C LYS A 6 -15.98 9.72 -44.43
N SER A 7 -16.82 10.75 -44.55
CA SER A 7 -16.94 11.80 -43.54
C SER A 7 -17.44 11.23 -42.21
N GLY A 8 -18.43 10.34 -42.20
CA GLY A 8 -18.93 9.67 -41.01
C GLY A 8 -17.87 8.76 -40.34
N LEU A 9 -17.06 8.06 -41.14
CA LEU A 9 -15.97 7.21 -40.61
C LEU A 9 -14.86 8.05 -39.99
N ILE A 10 -14.50 9.18 -40.58
CA ILE A 10 -13.47 10.09 -40.07
C ILE A 10 -13.92 10.71 -38.74
N THR A 11 -15.17 11.18 -38.64
CA THR A 11 -15.70 11.73 -37.39
C THR A 11 -15.78 10.67 -36.27
N ALA A 12 -16.18 9.44 -36.57
CA ALA A 12 -16.17 8.33 -35.63
C ALA A 12 -14.76 8.00 -35.11
N LEU A 13 -13.77 7.99 -36.01
CA LEU A 13 -12.36 7.80 -35.60
C LEU A 13 -11.85 8.92 -34.71
N PHE A 14 -12.16 10.17 -35.00
CA PHE A 14 -11.77 11.31 -34.15
C PHE A 14 -12.40 11.23 -32.77
N THR A 15 -13.67 10.86 -32.66
CA THR A 15 -14.33 10.71 -31.34
C THR A 15 -13.72 9.57 -30.52
N ILE A 16 -13.38 8.46 -31.14
CA ILE A 16 -12.70 7.33 -30.47
C ILE A 16 -11.32 7.75 -29.98
N VAL A 17 -10.52 8.45 -30.80
CA VAL A 17 -9.20 8.93 -30.39
C VAL A 17 -9.30 9.90 -29.21
N ILE A 18 -10.24 10.83 -29.24
CA ILE A 18 -10.48 11.76 -28.12
C ILE A 18 -10.86 11.01 -26.84
N LEU A 19 -11.77 10.02 -26.93
CA LEU A 19 -12.13 9.19 -25.77
C LEU A 19 -10.94 8.41 -25.21
N VAL A 20 -10.12 7.82 -26.07
CA VAL A 20 -8.91 7.10 -25.64
C VAL A 20 -7.93 8.05 -24.94
N VAL A 21 -7.71 9.25 -25.50
CA VAL A 21 -6.84 10.27 -24.90
C VAL A 21 -7.39 10.70 -23.53
N PHE A 22 -8.72 10.92 -23.41
CA PHE A 22 -9.33 11.24 -22.12
C PHE A 22 -9.20 10.10 -21.10
N VAL A 23 -9.37 8.85 -21.53
CA VAL A 23 -9.20 7.69 -20.65
C VAL A 23 -7.74 7.58 -20.22
N VAL A 24 -6.79 7.69 -21.14
CA VAL A 24 -5.34 7.65 -20.83
C VAL A 24 -4.94 8.82 -19.93
N ALA A 25 -5.40 10.05 -20.21
CA ALA A 25 -5.17 11.21 -19.37
C ALA A 25 -5.80 11.02 -17.98
N TYR A 26 -7.03 10.52 -17.90
CA TYR A 26 -7.68 10.19 -16.64
C TYR A 26 -6.89 9.15 -15.82
N TRP A 27 -6.37 8.10 -16.48
CA TRP A 27 -5.50 7.11 -15.84
C TRP A 27 -4.14 7.69 -15.43
N ALA A 28 -3.56 8.55 -16.25
CA ALA A 28 -2.29 9.23 -15.96
C ALA A 28 -2.44 10.27 -14.84
N PHE A 29 -3.53 11.05 -14.82
CA PHE A 29 -3.81 12.02 -13.75
C PHE A 29 -4.27 11.37 -12.46
N ARG A 30 -5.01 10.28 -12.54
CA ARG A 30 -5.29 9.49 -11.35
C ARG A 30 -4.12 8.64 -10.92
N GLY A 31 -3.06 8.45 -11.73
CA GLY A 31 -1.73 7.92 -11.44
C GLY A 31 -1.65 6.77 -10.43
N PHE A 32 -2.79 6.16 -10.17
CA PHE A 32 -3.14 5.58 -8.92
C PHE A 32 -3.85 4.26 -9.20
N LEU A 33 -3.09 3.20 -9.13
CA LEU A 33 -3.72 1.89 -8.88
C LEU A 33 -4.57 2.05 -7.61
N PRO A 34 -5.88 1.77 -7.65
CA PRO A 34 -6.69 1.82 -6.45
C PRO A 34 -6.10 0.80 -5.47
N GLY A 35 -5.50 1.25 -4.40
CA GLY A 35 -5.04 0.31 -3.40
C GLY A 35 -3.94 0.74 -2.43
N SER A 36 -3.16 1.77 -2.68
CA SER A 36 -2.09 2.15 -1.76
C SER A 36 -2.09 3.65 -1.44
N LYS A 37 -3.06 4.10 -0.66
CA LYS A 37 -2.94 5.43 -0.06
C LYS A 37 -1.90 5.37 1.05
N VAL A 38 -0.78 6.05 0.84
CA VAL A 38 0.21 6.30 1.89
C VAL A 38 -0.26 7.53 2.66
N VAL A 39 -0.73 7.32 3.88
CA VAL A 39 -1.10 8.42 4.79
C VAL A 39 -0.02 8.54 5.84
N GLU A 40 0.79 9.60 5.74
CA GLU A 40 1.78 9.92 6.77
C GLU A 40 1.09 10.42 8.04
N GLN A 41 1.48 9.87 9.18
CA GLN A 41 0.95 10.23 10.50
C GLN A 41 2.10 10.54 11.45
N PRO A 42 1.92 11.45 12.43
CA PRO A 42 2.90 11.66 13.47
C PRO A 42 3.02 10.41 14.35
N LEU A 43 4.22 10.13 14.79
CA LEU A 43 4.46 9.06 15.77
C LEU A 43 3.75 9.39 17.10
N PRO A 44 3.08 8.43 17.73
CA PRO A 44 2.41 8.66 19.00
C PRO A 44 3.40 8.90 20.15
N THR A 45 4.60 8.33 20.05
CA THR A 45 5.70 8.50 21.01
C THR A 45 7.04 8.33 20.29
N PRO A 46 8.15 8.90 20.81
CA PRO A 46 9.49 8.48 20.41
C PRO A 46 9.60 6.95 20.58
N ASN A 47 10.26 6.30 19.63
CA ASN A 47 10.49 4.85 19.67
C ASN A 47 11.99 4.55 19.57
N ASP A 48 12.36 3.33 19.95
CA ASP A 48 13.75 2.85 19.91
C ASP A 48 14.13 2.20 18.57
N ILE A 49 13.34 2.43 17.51
CA ILE A 49 13.61 1.91 16.17
C ILE A 49 14.82 2.66 15.62
N ASP A 50 15.84 1.91 15.23
CA ASP A 50 17.01 2.51 14.58
C ASP A 50 16.67 3.08 13.19
N GLY A 51 17.55 3.92 12.66
CA GLY A 51 17.34 4.56 11.36
C GLY A 51 17.37 3.59 10.16
N THR A 52 17.82 2.35 10.37
CA THR A 52 18.00 1.32 9.33
C THR A 52 16.86 0.31 9.27
N THR A 53 15.94 0.36 10.22
CA THR A 53 14.82 -0.57 10.34
C THR A 53 13.48 0.15 10.20
N ALA A 54 12.50 -0.56 9.66
CA ALA A 54 11.10 -0.15 9.63
C ALA A 54 10.22 -1.34 10.02
N HIS A 55 9.20 -1.12 10.83
CA HIS A 55 8.28 -2.14 11.30
C HIS A 55 6.94 -2.04 10.57
N PHE A 56 6.61 -3.03 9.76
CA PHE A 56 5.32 -3.12 9.11
C PHE A 56 4.40 -3.99 9.96
N LYS A 57 3.54 -3.33 10.73
CA LYS A 57 2.69 -3.93 11.76
C LYS A 57 1.27 -4.14 11.26
N LEU A 58 0.75 -5.33 11.45
CA LEU A 58 -0.66 -5.67 11.25
C LEU A 58 -1.35 -5.77 12.61
N TYR A 59 -2.28 -4.86 12.86
CA TYR A 59 -3.15 -4.88 14.03
C TYR A 59 -4.44 -5.63 13.72
N GLY A 60 -4.75 -6.63 14.49
CA GLY A 60 -5.92 -7.46 14.27
C GLY A 60 -6.38 -8.21 15.53
N VAL A 61 -7.41 -9.01 15.36
CA VAL A 61 -7.96 -9.88 16.42
C VAL A 61 -8.26 -11.27 15.85
N LYS A 62 -8.18 -12.29 16.69
CA LYS A 62 -8.30 -13.70 16.25
C LYS A 62 -9.67 -14.07 15.69
N TRP A 63 -10.71 -13.48 16.21
CA TRP A 63 -12.10 -13.77 15.82
C TRP A 63 -12.52 -13.07 14.49
N CYS A 64 -11.72 -12.12 13.97
CA CYS A 64 -12.02 -11.40 12.74
C CYS A 64 -11.50 -12.16 11.51
N PRO A 65 -12.37 -12.62 10.60
CA PRO A 65 -11.95 -13.34 9.39
C PRO A 65 -11.01 -12.52 8.50
N TYR A 66 -11.26 -11.21 8.37
CA TYR A 66 -10.42 -10.30 7.61
C TYR A 66 -9.02 -10.14 8.21
N SER A 67 -8.91 -10.19 9.55
CA SER A 67 -7.60 -10.19 10.22
C SER A 67 -6.82 -11.48 9.95
N ALA A 68 -7.51 -12.61 9.89
CA ALA A 68 -6.90 -13.90 9.57
C ALA A 68 -6.37 -13.93 8.12
N GLU A 69 -7.17 -13.50 7.16
CA GLU A 69 -6.77 -13.36 5.75
C GLU A 69 -5.58 -12.42 5.60
N ALA A 70 -5.66 -11.24 6.22
CA ALA A 70 -4.60 -10.24 6.20
C ALA A 70 -3.28 -10.78 6.75
N LYS A 71 -3.34 -11.55 7.84
CA LYS A 71 -2.19 -12.20 8.46
C LYS A 71 -1.55 -13.22 7.52
N GLU A 72 -2.33 -14.07 6.87
CA GLU A 72 -1.84 -15.07 5.90
C GLU A 72 -1.10 -14.39 4.75
N LYS A 73 -1.69 -13.34 4.16
CA LYS A 73 -1.07 -12.58 3.06
C LYS A 73 0.23 -11.90 3.51
N MET A 74 0.24 -11.35 4.71
CA MET A 74 1.42 -10.68 5.26
C MET A 74 2.55 -11.67 5.59
N GLN A 75 2.23 -12.87 6.09
CA GLN A 75 3.20 -13.96 6.28
C GLN A 75 3.80 -14.42 4.95
N SER A 76 2.99 -14.55 3.91
CA SER A 76 3.47 -14.89 2.56
C SER A 76 4.42 -13.81 2.00
N PHE A 77 4.20 -12.55 2.35
CA PHE A 77 5.05 -11.43 1.96
C PHE A 77 6.38 -11.37 2.73
N GLU A 78 6.43 -11.90 3.94
CA GLU A 78 7.61 -11.84 4.83
C GLU A 78 8.86 -12.43 4.18
N GLY A 79 8.72 -13.51 3.42
CA GLY A 79 9.84 -14.12 2.70
C GLY A 79 10.47 -13.21 1.64
N ILE A 80 9.65 -12.38 1.00
CA ILE A 80 10.11 -11.40 -0.01
C ILE A 80 10.80 -10.23 0.67
N VAL A 81 10.21 -9.72 1.74
CA VAL A 81 10.73 -8.57 2.51
C VAL A 81 12.11 -8.86 3.09
N LYS A 82 12.33 -10.08 3.59
CA LYS A 82 13.63 -10.50 4.16
C LYS A 82 14.78 -10.52 3.14
N GLN A 83 14.49 -10.55 1.85
CA GLN A 83 15.50 -10.58 0.78
C GLN A 83 15.81 -9.20 0.21
N ASN A 84 15.07 -8.18 0.63
CA ASN A 84 15.15 -6.83 0.06
C ASN A 84 15.24 -5.76 1.15
N THR A 85 15.82 -4.62 0.78
CA THR A 85 15.71 -3.37 1.52
C THR A 85 14.82 -2.39 0.76
N TYR A 86 14.21 -1.46 1.46
CA TYR A 86 13.35 -0.42 0.91
C TYR A 86 13.88 0.95 1.34
N GLY A 87 14.42 1.71 0.38
CA GLY A 87 15.11 2.97 0.69
C GLY A 87 16.25 2.80 1.70
N GLY A 88 16.99 1.68 1.60
CA GLY A 88 18.09 1.33 2.49
C GLY A 88 17.66 0.81 3.87
N LYS A 89 16.35 0.56 4.10
CA LYS A 89 15.83 0.05 5.38
C LYS A 89 15.44 -1.42 5.28
N HIS A 90 15.74 -2.18 6.33
CA HIS A 90 15.19 -3.52 6.55
C HIS A 90 13.77 -3.40 7.07
N VAL A 91 12.85 -4.17 6.51
CA VAL A 91 11.46 -4.18 6.97
C VAL A 91 11.19 -5.42 7.79
N VAL A 92 10.72 -5.23 9.02
CA VAL A 92 10.28 -6.29 9.93
C VAL A 92 8.76 -6.35 9.90
N ILE A 93 8.22 -7.56 9.71
CA ILE A 93 6.78 -7.80 9.71
C ILE A 93 6.35 -8.27 11.08
N GLU A 94 5.31 -7.65 11.64
CA GLU A 94 4.76 -7.97 12.96
C GLU A 94 3.24 -8.09 12.90
N PHE A 95 2.71 -9.05 13.67
CA PHE A 95 1.28 -9.17 13.93
C PHE A 95 1.00 -8.82 15.39
N ILE A 96 0.17 -7.80 15.61
CA ILE A 96 -0.23 -7.31 16.92
C ILE A 96 -1.68 -7.76 17.18
N ASP A 97 -1.85 -8.63 18.18
CA ASP A 97 -3.18 -9.08 18.61
C ASP A 97 -3.75 -8.08 19.61
N CYS A 98 -4.73 -7.31 19.20
CA CYS A 98 -5.35 -6.26 20.00
C CYS A 98 -6.22 -6.78 21.17
N GLU A 99 -6.46 -8.09 21.26
CA GLU A 99 -7.08 -8.68 22.45
C GLU A 99 -6.07 -8.81 23.60
N SER A 100 -4.82 -9.14 23.28
CA SER A 100 -3.73 -9.31 24.24
C SER A 100 -2.85 -8.07 24.43
N GLN A 101 -2.68 -7.25 23.38
CA GLN A 101 -1.80 -6.06 23.35
C GLN A 101 -2.62 -4.75 23.27
N LYS A 102 -3.58 -4.60 24.18
CA LYS A 102 -4.54 -3.48 24.21
C LYS A 102 -3.86 -2.11 24.32
N ASP A 103 -2.80 -2.03 25.10
CA ASP A 103 -2.09 -0.76 25.33
C ASP A 103 -1.42 -0.27 24.03
N GLU A 104 -0.79 -1.15 23.27
CA GLU A 104 -0.20 -0.82 21.99
C GLU A 104 -1.28 -0.40 20.97
N CYS A 105 -2.36 -1.16 20.88
CA CYS A 105 -3.46 -0.82 19.97
C CYS A 105 -4.12 0.51 20.32
N SER A 106 -4.24 0.82 21.61
CA SER A 106 -4.74 2.12 22.09
C SER A 106 -3.76 3.25 21.75
N LEU A 107 -2.46 3.05 21.98
CA LEU A 107 -1.40 4.01 21.67
C LEU A 107 -1.41 4.38 20.19
N TYR A 108 -1.53 3.40 19.30
CA TYR A 108 -1.59 3.61 17.85
C TYR A 108 -3.00 3.94 17.33
N LYS A 109 -3.98 4.15 18.23
CA LYS A 109 -5.38 4.54 17.92
C LYS A 109 -6.04 3.59 16.94
N ILE A 110 -5.90 2.29 17.16
CA ILE A 110 -6.51 1.27 16.31
C ILE A 110 -8.00 1.18 16.63
N VAL A 111 -8.85 1.52 15.67
CA VAL A 111 -10.33 1.57 15.82
C VAL A 111 -11.07 0.57 14.93
N ALA A 112 -10.35 -0.10 14.02
CA ALA A 112 -10.91 -1.09 13.10
C ALA A 112 -9.90 -2.21 12.81
N TYR A 113 -10.39 -3.37 12.37
CA TYR A 113 -9.56 -4.53 12.06
C TYR A 113 -9.86 -5.09 10.68
N PRO A 114 -8.82 -5.48 9.90
CA PRO A 114 -7.39 -5.25 10.17
C PRO A 114 -6.97 -3.78 9.92
N THR A 115 -5.98 -3.29 10.65
CA THR A 115 -5.30 -2.02 10.38
C THR A 115 -3.80 -2.26 10.21
N TYR A 116 -3.18 -1.58 9.26
CA TYR A 116 -1.76 -1.72 8.98
C TYR A 116 -1.03 -0.41 9.22
N LYS A 117 0.07 -0.46 9.95
CA LYS A 117 0.96 0.67 10.20
C LYS A 117 2.40 0.31 9.83
N LEU A 118 3.05 1.20 9.11
CA LEU A 118 4.49 1.14 8.88
C LEU A 118 5.15 2.19 9.76
N VAL A 119 5.94 1.74 10.72
CA VAL A 119 6.57 2.59 11.73
C VAL A 119 8.07 2.63 11.47
N THR A 120 8.63 3.83 11.39
CA THR A 120 10.07 4.09 11.33
C THR A 120 10.52 4.87 12.57
N SER A 121 11.80 5.15 12.70
CA SER A 121 12.34 5.98 13.79
C SER A 121 11.73 7.40 13.86
N ILE A 122 11.26 7.95 12.73
CA ILE A 122 10.83 9.35 12.61
C ILE A 122 9.41 9.54 12.10
N LYS A 123 8.82 8.55 11.45
CA LYS A 123 7.53 8.66 10.76
C LYS A 123 6.71 7.38 10.91
N MET A 124 5.42 7.53 10.79
CA MET A 124 4.47 6.44 10.69
C MET A 124 3.60 6.62 9.44
N PHE A 125 3.31 5.53 8.77
CA PHE A 125 2.43 5.51 7.61
C PHE A 125 1.31 4.50 7.83
N GLU A 126 0.10 4.83 7.37
CA GLU A 126 -1.02 3.90 7.36
C GLU A 126 -1.24 3.34 5.96
N TYR A 127 -1.35 2.03 5.86
CA TYR A 127 -1.71 1.35 4.63
C TYR A 127 -3.21 1.11 4.57
N MET A 128 -3.84 1.57 3.49
CA MET A 128 -5.30 1.48 3.28
C MET A 128 -5.63 0.76 1.97
N GLY A 129 -4.98 -0.37 1.72
CA GLY A 129 -5.19 -1.16 0.50
C GLY A 129 -5.67 -2.59 0.78
N PRO A 130 -5.99 -3.34 -0.28
CA PRO A 130 -6.34 -4.75 -0.15
C PRO A 130 -5.13 -5.59 0.28
N PRO A 131 -5.32 -6.68 1.04
CA PRO A 131 -4.23 -7.54 1.49
C PRO A 131 -3.66 -8.34 0.31
N SER A 132 -2.56 -7.88 -0.28
CA SER A 132 -1.84 -8.63 -1.30
C SER A 132 -0.35 -8.29 -1.29
N THR A 133 0.48 -9.23 -1.69
CA THR A 133 1.93 -9.07 -1.82
C THR A 133 2.31 -7.87 -2.71
N GLU A 134 1.62 -7.70 -3.83
CA GLU A 134 1.89 -6.64 -4.79
C GLU A 134 1.59 -5.25 -4.22
N THR A 135 0.45 -5.11 -3.55
CA THR A 135 0.06 -3.83 -2.95
C THR A 135 0.90 -3.47 -1.74
N TYR A 136 1.32 -4.44 -0.93
CA TYR A 136 2.27 -4.22 0.16
C TYR A 136 3.63 -3.74 -0.36
N ARG A 137 4.15 -4.39 -1.41
CA ARG A 137 5.40 -4.01 -2.06
C ARG A 137 5.34 -2.57 -2.59
N THR A 138 4.28 -2.23 -3.33
CA THR A 138 4.05 -0.88 -3.86
C THR A 138 3.96 0.15 -2.72
N PHE A 139 3.30 -0.19 -1.63
CA PHE A 139 3.22 0.67 -0.45
C PHE A 139 4.59 0.91 0.18
N LEU A 140 5.39 -0.14 0.41
CA LEU A 140 6.73 -0.02 0.99
C LEU A 140 7.65 0.84 0.11
N VAL A 141 7.61 0.64 -1.21
CA VAL A 141 8.36 1.48 -2.16
C VAL A 141 7.92 2.94 -2.10
N SER A 142 6.62 3.19 -1.99
CA SER A 142 6.08 4.56 -1.91
C SER A 142 6.40 5.26 -0.59
N ALA A 143 6.45 4.52 0.52
CA ALA A 143 6.67 5.06 1.86
C ALA A 143 8.15 5.20 2.22
N LEU A 144 8.97 4.24 1.83
CA LEU A 144 10.37 4.14 2.24
C LEU A 144 11.36 4.46 1.11
N GLY A 145 10.99 4.18 -0.13
CA GLY A 145 11.85 4.34 -1.30
C GLY A 145 12.11 3.04 -2.06
N LYS A 146 13.03 3.10 -3.01
CA LYS A 146 13.33 2.01 -3.95
C LYS A 146 13.65 0.69 -3.23
N GLU A 147 13.11 -0.40 -3.76
CA GLU A 147 13.44 -1.75 -3.36
C GLU A 147 14.78 -2.19 -3.98
N GLU A 148 15.64 -2.75 -3.15
CA GLU A 148 16.96 -3.24 -3.56
C GLU A 148 17.22 -4.59 -2.88
N PRO A 149 17.77 -5.59 -3.62
CA PRO A 149 18.09 -6.87 -3.02
C PRO A 149 19.25 -6.73 -2.01
N ILE A 150 19.18 -7.48 -0.93
CA ILE A 150 20.28 -7.59 0.04
C ILE A 150 21.40 -8.40 -0.62
N GLN A 151 22.60 -7.82 -0.68
CA GLN A 151 23.80 -8.47 -1.22
C GLN A 151 24.41 -9.44 -0.21
#